data_c6c4e26fd268928cc4579799e7131d6c
#
_entry.id   c6c4e26fd268928cc4579799e7131d6c
#
_cell.length_a   1.000
_cell.length_b   1.000
_cell.length_c   1.000
_cell.angle_alpha   90.00
_cell.angle_beta   90.00
_cell.angle_gamma   90.00
#
_symmetry.space_group_name_H-M   'P 1'
#
loop_
_entity.id
_entity.type
_entity.pdbx_description
1 polymer ?
#
loop_
_entity_poly.entity_id
_entity_poly.type
_entity_poly.pdbx_seq_one_letter_code
_entity_poly.pdbx_strand_id
1 'polypeptide(L)'
;MSENKRRLLIVDDEDDVCQIVKEKFESLGYEVLFAHDGAEGFRKTEESKPECVMLDIRIPRGEDGLTYLRKIRSYRHDDLQEQTRIRKTPVIMLTGAGATMQPLFELEGISGFIEKPFDLANLQSKVEQVLKIR
;
A
#
# COMPACT_ATOMS: atom_id res chain seq x y z
N MET A 1 -16.68 9.27 17.61
CA MET A 1 -16.47 7.85 17.38
C MET A 1 -15.50 7.64 16.26
N SER A 2 -14.72 6.62 16.38
CA SER A 2 -13.64 6.41 15.45
C SER A 2 -13.89 5.27 14.47
N GLU A 3 -15.12 4.80 14.35
CA GLU A 3 -15.40 3.68 13.46
C GLU A 3 -15.20 4.06 12.00
N ASN A 4 -15.11 5.36 11.70
CA ASN A 4 -14.88 5.80 10.32
C ASN A 4 -13.43 6.17 10.06
N LYS A 5 -12.51 5.62 10.83
CA LYS A 5 -11.09 5.83 10.55
C LYS A 5 -10.74 5.29 9.18
N ARG A 6 -9.93 6.05 8.47
CA ARG A 6 -9.39 5.57 7.21
C ARG A 6 -8.33 4.51 7.48
N ARG A 7 -8.35 3.47 6.68
CA ARG A 7 -7.42 2.36 6.82
C ARG A 7 -6.30 2.47 5.81
N LEU A 8 -5.09 2.27 6.29
CA LEU A 8 -3.90 2.19 5.45
C LEU A 8 -3.29 0.81 5.65
N LEU A 9 -2.67 0.30 4.60
CA LEU A 9 -1.94 -0.96 4.68
C LEU A 9 -0.51 -0.71 4.25
N ILE A 10 0.44 -1.17 5.03
CA ILE A 10 1.84 -1.16 4.61
C ILE A 10 2.29 -2.61 4.41
N VAL A 11 2.83 -2.88 3.23
CA VAL A 11 3.36 -4.20 2.86
C VAL A 11 4.88 -4.08 2.77
N ASP A 12 5.57 -4.54 3.80
CA ASP A 12 7.02 -4.37 3.93
C ASP A 12 7.52 -5.45 4.88
N ASP A 13 8.62 -6.11 4.54
CA ASP A 13 9.14 -7.19 5.38
C ASP A 13 10.00 -6.69 6.55
N GLU A 14 10.23 -5.39 6.65
CA GLU A 14 10.99 -4.81 7.75
C GLU A 14 10.05 -4.36 8.87
N ASP A 15 10.10 -5.07 10.00
CA ASP A 15 9.23 -4.76 11.13
C ASP A 15 9.41 -3.34 11.64
N ASP A 16 10.65 -2.84 11.64
CA ASP A 16 10.93 -1.50 12.11
C ASP A 16 10.20 -0.45 11.27
N VAL A 17 10.22 -0.64 9.95
CA VAL A 17 9.52 0.28 9.04
C VAL A 17 8.02 0.23 9.30
N CYS A 18 7.47 -0.98 9.43
CA CYS A 18 6.05 -1.14 9.70
C CYS A 18 5.65 -0.45 10.99
N GLN A 19 6.45 -0.63 12.04
CA GLN A 19 6.13 -0.07 13.35
C GLN A 19 6.19 1.45 13.35
N ILE A 20 7.22 2.01 12.72
CA ILE A 20 7.38 3.47 12.67
C ILE A 20 6.24 4.10 11.89
N VAL A 21 5.89 3.51 10.75
CA VAL A 21 4.80 4.02 9.93
C VAL A 21 3.47 3.90 10.67
N LYS A 22 3.24 2.76 11.32
CA LYS A 22 2.02 2.54 12.07
C LYS A 22 1.86 3.59 13.17
N GLU A 23 2.91 3.81 13.96
CA GLU A 23 2.84 4.79 15.06
C GLU A 23 2.55 6.19 14.54
N LYS A 24 3.22 6.57 13.47
CA LYS A 24 3.02 7.91 12.92
C LYS A 24 1.59 8.11 12.44
N PHE A 25 1.09 7.20 11.62
CA PHE A 25 -0.23 7.41 11.02
C PHE A 25 -1.35 7.17 12.01
N GLU A 26 -1.16 6.29 12.99
CA GLU A 26 -2.18 6.14 14.04
C GLU A 26 -2.27 7.40 14.89
N SER A 27 -1.16 8.10 15.10
CA SER A 27 -1.21 9.37 15.83
C SER A 27 -1.99 10.43 15.05
N LEU A 28 -2.12 10.25 13.74
CA LEU A 28 -2.87 11.17 12.88
C LEU A 28 -4.33 10.75 12.69
N GLY A 29 -4.75 9.67 13.33
CA GLY A 29 -6.13 9.23 13.27
C GLY A 29 -6.43 8.12 12.28
N TYR A 30 -5.43 7.56 11.64
CA TYR A 30 -5.62 6.43 10.73
C TYR A 30 -5.57 5.11 11.48
N GLU A 31 -6.17 4.10 10.88
CA GLU A 31 -5.95 2.71 11.30
C GLU A 31 -4.93 2.12 10.35
N VAL A 32 -3.85 1.53 10.88
CA VAL A 32 -2.77 1.01 10.04
C VAL A 32 -2.64 -0.49 10.24
N LEU A 33 -2.71 -1.21 9.14
CA LEU A 33 -2.45 -2.65 9.10
C LEU A 33 -1.14 -2.87 8.39
N PHE A 34 -0.45 -3.98 8.70
CA PHE A 34 0.76 -4.29 7.95
C PHE A 34 0.80 -5.76 7.56
N ALA A 35 1.53 -6.01 6.47
CA ALA A 35 1.78 -7.35 5.95
C ALA A 35 3.25 -7.43 5.59
N HIS A 36 3.82 -8.63 5.67
CA HIS A 36 5.26 -8.82 5.48
C HIS A 36 5.60 -9.37 4.10
N ASP A 37 4.61 -9.78 3.33
CA ASP A 37 4.85 -10.24 1.96
C ASP A 37 3.61 -10.00 1.11
N GLY A 38 3.73 -10.29 -0.18
CA GLY A 38 2.65 -10.02 -1.12
C GLY A 38 1.41 -10.85 -0.88
N ALA A 39 1.58 -12.11 -0.48
CA ALA A 39 0.42 -12.98 -0.24
C ALA A 39 -0.40 -12.49 0.94
N GLU A 40 0.28 -12.14 2.03
CA GLU A 40 -0.40 -11.56 3.19
C GLU A 40 -1.01 -10.21 2.85
N GLY A 41 -0.30 -9.40 2.06
CA GLY A 41 -0.79 -8.11 1.61
C GLY A 41 -2.07 -8.24 0.81
N PHE A 42 -2.11 -9.22 -0.11
CA PHE A 42 -3.31 -9.44 -0.91
C PHE A 42 -4.49 -9.85 -0.03
N ARG A 43 -4.27 -10.78 0.90
CA ARG A 43 -5.33 -11.22 1.79
C ARG A 43 -5.87 -10.06 2.63
N LYS A 44 -4.98 -9.23 3.15
CA LYS A 44 -5.41 -8.09 3.96
C LYS A 44 -6.10 -7.03 3.13
N THR A 45 -5.70 -6.87 1.87
CA THR A 45 -6.39 -5.94 0.98
C THR A 45 -7.84 -6.41 0.74
N GLU A 46 -8.03 -7.71 0.53
CA GLU A 46 -9.38 -8.24 0.36
C GLU A 46 -10.24 -8.04 1.61
N GLU A 47 -9.66 -8.35 2.77
CA GLU A 47 -10.41 -8.34 4.03
C GLU A 47 -10.69 -6.93 4.53
N SER A 48 -9.71 -6.05 4.44
CA SER A 48 -9.76 -4.75 5.09
C SER A 48 -10.14 -3.61 4.17
N LYS A 49 -9.94 -3.80 2.87
CA LYS A 49 -10.23 -2.79 1.86
C LYS A 49 -9.62 -1.44 2.23
N PRO A 50 -8.29 -1.38 2.33
CA PRO A 50 -7.62 -0.13 2.73
C PRO A 50 -7.84 0.95 1.68
N GLU A 51 -7.82 2.18 2.13
CA GLU A 51 -7.97 3.31 1.22
C GLU A 51 -6.67 3.66 0.51
N CYS A 52 -5.54 3.18 1.02
CA CYS A 52 -4.24 3.36 0.38
C CYS A 52 -3.28 2.28 0.88
N VAL A 53 -2.44 1.79 -0.01
CA VAL A 53 -1.44 0.78 0.31
C VAL A 53 -0.06 1.37 0.07
N MET A 54 0.83 1.19 1.04
CA MET A 54 2.24 1.53 0.88
C MET A 54 2.96 0.20 0.64
N LEU A 55 3.55 0.04 -0.52
CA LEU A 55 4.08 -1.24 -0.99
C LEU A 55 5.58 -1.18 -1.22
N ASP A 56 6.33 -1.96 -0.44
CA ASP A 56 7.75 -2.15 -0.68
C ASP A 56 7.92 -3.09 -1.87
N ILE A 57 8.64 -2.64 -2.88
CA ILE A 57 8.83 -3.44 -4.10
C ILE A 57 9.76 -4.62 -3.89
N ARG A 58 10.51 -4.64 -2.79
CA ARG A 58 11.51 -5.68 -2.54
C ARG A 58 11.08 -6.66 -1.47
N ILE A 59 9.85 -7.11 -1.57
CA ILE A 59 9.34 -8.10 -0.63
C ILE A 59 9.88 -9.46 -1.05
N PRO A 60 10.74 -10.09 -0.22
CA PRO A 60 11.50 -11.24 -0.70
C PRO A 60 10.78 -12.57 -0.66
N ARG A 61 9.69 -12.71 0.07
CA ARG A 61 9.09 -14.01 0.29
C ARG A 61 7.73 -14.17 -0.33
N GLY A 62 7.48 -15.38 -0.86
CA GLY A 62 6.21 -15.70 -1.46
C GLY A 62 6.04 -14.96 -2.76
N GLU A 63 5.27 -13.89 -2.73
CA GLU A 63 5.03 -13.06 -3.89
C GLU A 63 5.81 -11.76 -3.79
N ASP A 64 6.33 -11.30 -4.91
CA ASP A 64 6.96 -10.00 -4.96
C ASP A 64 5.90 -8.89 -5.07
N GLY A 65 6.33 -7.64 -4.94
CA GLY A 65 5.41 -6.51 -4.97
C GLY A 65 4.68 -6.37 -6.29
N LEU A 66 5.33 -6.70 -7.40
CA LEU A 66 4.69 -6.59 -8.69
C LEU A 66 3.56 -7.61 -8.84
N THR A 67 3.79 -8.85 -8.36
CA THR A 67 2.74 -9.87 -8.37
C THR A 67 1.54 -9.44 -7.54
N TYR A 68 1.80 -8.89 -6.35
CA TYR A 68 0.73 -8.35 -5.52
C TYR A 68 -0.08 -7.29 -6.27
N LEU A 69 0.64 -6.33 -6.87
CA LEU A 69 -0.01 -5.22 -7.57
C LEU A 69 -0.85 -5.73 -8.75
N ARG A 70 -0.31 -6.68 -9.51
CA ARG A 70 -1.05 -7.27 -10.62
C ARG A 70 -2.31 -7.96 -10.15
N LYS A 71 -2.24 -8.65 -9.03
CA LYS A 71 -3.41 -9.33 -8.49
C LYS A 71 -4.51 -8.38 -8.11
N ILE A 72 -4.20 -7.27 -7.46
CA ILE A 72 -5.25 -6.34 -7.09
C ILE A 72 -5.80 -5.60 -8.30
N ARG A 73 -4.96 -5.28 -9.30
CA ARG A 73 -5.43 -4.59 -10.50
C ARG A 73 -6.30 -5.47 -11.40
N SER A 74 -6.17 -6.78 -11.29
CA SER A 74 -6.97 -7.73 -12.06
C SER A 74 -7.97 -8.50 -11.20
N TYR A 75 -8.24 -8.01 -10.01
CA TYR A 75 -9.11 -8.67 -9.06
C TYR A 75 -10.49 -8.96 -9.65
N ARG A 76 -11.02 -10.14 -9.36
CA ARG A 76 -12.35 -10.52 -9.81
C ARG A 76 -13.24 -10.84 -8.63
N HIS A 77 -14.47 -10.38 -8.70
CA HIS A 77 -15.43 -10.61 -7.64
C HIS A 77 -16.84 -10.53 -8.24
N ASP A 78 -17.76 -11.33 -7.73
CA ASP A 78 -19.14 -11.32 -8.20
C ASP A 78 -19.81 -9.97 -7.95
N ASP A 79 -19.48 -9.34 -6.83
CA ASP A 79 -19.96 -7.99 -6.54
C ASP A 79 -19.06 -7.00 -7.29
N LEU A 80 -19.63 -6.33 -8.30
CA LEU A 80 -18.85 -5.44 -9.14
C LEU A 80 -18.34 -4.21 -8.38
N GLN A 81 -19.03 -3.78 -7.33
CA GLN A 81 -18.54 -2.67 -6.51
C GLN A 81 -17.29 -3.07 -5.75
N GLU A 82 -17.27 -4.28 -5.20
CA GLU A 82 -16.08 -4.79 -4.52
C GLU A 82 -14.93 -4.97 -5.48
N GLN A 83 -15.21 -5.51 -6.66
CA GLN A 83 -14.19 -5.67 -7.68
C GLN A 83 -13.55 -4.33 -8.05
N THR A 84 -14.37 -3.32 -8.30
CA THR A 84 -13.89 -2.00 -8.68
C THR A 84 -13.09 -1.37 -7.55
N ARG A 85 -13.58 -1.51 -6.32
CA ARG A 85 -12.91 -0.93 -5.17
C ARG A 85 -11.50 -1.50 -5.01
N ILE A 86 -11.36 -2.83 -5.08
CA ILE A 86 -10.06 -3.46 -4.95
C ILE A 86 -9.14 -3.08 -6.11
N ARG A 87 -9.67 -3.14 -7.34
CA ARG A 87 -8.86 -2.81 -8.52
C ARG A 87 -8.32 -1.40 -8.51
N LYS A 88 -9.05 -0.47 -7.90
CA LYS A 88 -8.67 0.95 -7.88
C LYS A 88 -7.98 1.38 -6.61
N THR A 89 -7.64 0.45 -5.75
CA THR A 89 -6.94 0.79 -4.51
C THR A 89 -5.65 1.57 -4.82
N PRO A 90 -5.49 2.77 -4.28
CA PRO A 90 -4.26 3.53 -4.52
C PRO A 90 -3.06 2.86 -3.89
N VAL A 91 -1.96 2.83 -4.61
CA VAL A 91 -0.72 2.21 -4.14
C VAL A 91 0.41 3.22 -4.26
N ILE A 92 1.09 3.45 -3.15
CA ILE A 92 2.32 4.23 -3.10
C ILE A 92 3.46 3.23 -2.98
N MET A 93 4.39 3.28 -3.92
CA MET A 93 5.50 2.37 -3.96
C MET A 93 6.63 2.86 -3.08
N LEU A 94 7.16 2.00 -2.22
CA LEU A 94 8.35 2.31 -1.43
C LEU A 94 9.53 1.68 -2.15
N THR A 95 10.50 2.50 -2.54
CA THR A 95 11.61 2.04 -3.39
C THR A 95 12.93 2.19 -2.68
N GLY A 96 13.85 1.24 -2.93
CA GLY A 96 15.24 1.42 -2.55
C GLY A 96 16.00 2.13 -3.66
N ALA A 97 17.26 2.44 -3.38
CA ALA A 97 18.13 3.06 -4.37
C ALA A 97 18.25 2.15 -5.58
N GLY A 98 18.22 2.71 -6.77
CA GLY A 98 18.39 1.95 -8.00
C GLY A 98 17.20 1.12 -8.41
N ALA A 99 16.00 1.58 -8.09
CA ALA A 99 14.77 0.84 -8.40
C ALA A 99 14.57 0.77 -9.92
N THR A 100 15.08 -0.29 -10.52
CA THR A 100 14.98 -0.48 -11.98
C THR A 100 13.61 -1.00 -12.41
N MET A 101 12.82 -1.50 -11.47
CA MET A 101 11.51 -2.06 -11.79
C MET A 101 10.39 -1.04 -11.74
N GLN A 102 10.69 0.20 -11.38
CA GLN A 102 9.65 1.23 -11.28
C GLN A 102 8.79 1.35 -12.53
N PRO A 103 9.33 1.32 -13.76
CA PRO A 103 8.47 1.42 -14.94
C PRO A 103 7.44 0.29 -15.02
N LEU A 104 7.78 -0.92 -14.57
CA LEU A 104 6.81 -2.02 -14.57
C LEU A 104 5.66 -1.76 -13.61
N PHE A 105 5.98 -1.21 -12.44
CA PHE A 105 4.95 -0.84 -11.47
C PHE A 105 4.08 0.28 -12.01
N GLU A 106 4.66 1.24 -12.70
CA GLU A 106 3.90 2.34 -13.28
C GLU A 106 2.92 1.84 -14.34
N LEU A 107 3.31 0.83 -15.11
CA LEU A 107 2.41 0.23 -16.09
C LEU A 107 1.18 -0.40 -15.46
N GLU A 108 1.34 -0.98 -14.27
CA GLU A 108 0.20 -1.57 -13.57
C GLU A 108 -0.68 -0.52 -12.90
N GLY A 109 -0.14 0.67 -12.69
CA GLY A 109 -0.88 1.78 -12.10
C GLY A 109 -0.58 1.97 -10.62
N ILE A 110 0.27 2.95 -10.34
CA ILE A 110 0.56 3.38 -8.96
C ILE A 110 0.21 4.85 -8.82
N SER A 111 -0.06 5.26 -7.58
CA SER A 111 -0.41 6.65 -7.29
C SER A 111 0.81 7.51 -7.00
N GLY A 112 1.95 6.88 -6.76
CA GLY A 112 3.19 7.60 -6.50
C GLY A 112 4.23 6.68 -5.93
N PHE A 113 5.40 7.24 -5.66
CA PHE A 113 6.47 6.45 -5.04
C PHE A 113 7.25 7.34 -4.09
N ILE A 114 7.93 6.70 -3.14
CA ILE A 114 8.81 7.35 -2.18
C ILE A 114 10.06 6.49 -2.06
N GLU A 115 11.21 7.13 -2.09
CA GLU A 115 12.50 6.47 -2.03
C GLU A 115 12.93 6.24 -0.58
N LYS A 116 13.44 5.05 -0.29
CA LYS A 116 14.00 4.73 1.03
C LYS A 116 15.45 5.16 1.10
N PRO A 117 15.95 5.65 2.22
CA PRO A 117 15.19 5.93 3.45
C PRO A 117 14.31 7.16 3.26
N PHE A 118 13.10 7.10 3.81
CA PHE A 118 12.17 8.19 3.62
C PHE A 118 11.96 8.96 4.92
N ASP A 119 11.49 10.18 4.75
CA ASP A 119 11.07 11.07 5.81
C ASP A 119 9.58 10.83 6.03
N LEU A 120 9.19 10.64 7.28
CA LEU A 120 7.78 10.39 7.59
C LEU A 120 6.87 11.54 7.18
N ALA A 121 7.38 12.77 7.23
CA ALA A 121 6.61 13.92 6.77
C ALA A 121 6.34 13.85 5.27
N ASN A 122 7.31 13.40 4.49
CA ASN A 122 7.12 13.22 3.05
C ASN A 122 6.13 12.11 2.75
N LEU A 123 6.20 11.03 3.51
CA LEU A 123 5.25 9.93 3.35
C LEU A 123 3.84 10.39 3.69
N GLN A 124 3.70 11.13 4.79
CA GLN A 124 2.40 11.70 5.18
C GLN A 124 1.83 12.58 4.07
N SER A 125 2.65 13.48 3.53
CA SER A 125 2.21 14.36 2.45
C SER A 125 1.73 13.58 1.24
N LYS A 126 2.45 12.52 0.89
CA LYS A 126 2.09 11.68 -0.26
C LYS A 126 0.77 10.97 -0.03
N VAL A 127 0.58 10.39 1.15
CA VAL A 127 -0.66 9.70 1.50
C VAL A 127 -1.83 10.68 1.45
N GLU A 128 -1.65 11.86 2.05
CA GLU A 128 -2.73 12.86 2.08
C GLU A 128 -3.08 13.32 0.68
N GLN A 129 -2.08 13.52 -0.17
CA GLN A 129 -2.32 13.91 -1.54
C GLN A 129 -3.12 12.85 -2.31
N VAL A 130 -2.76 11.60 -2.13
CA VAL A 130 -3.44 10.48 -2.78
C VAL A 130 -4.89 10.38 -2.31
N LEU A 131 -5.11 10.52 -1.01
CA LEU A 131 -6.46 10.42 -0.46
C LEU A 131 -7.35 11.59 -0.86
N LYS A 132 -6.78 12.76 -1.07
CA LYS A 132 -7.56 13.93 -1.49
C LYS A 132 -8.08 13.79 -2.92
N ILE A 133 -7.34 13.12 -3.77
CA ILE A 133 -7.71 12.98 -5.17
C ILE A 133 -8.90 12.03 -5.33
N ARG A 134 -9.11 11.17 -4.35
CA ARG A 134 -10.23 10.25 -4.38
C ARG A 134 -11.53 10.98 -4.07
#